data_20d94a9a3a6659ab60c935cdf01a1f50
#
_entry.id   20d94a9a3a6659ab60c935cdf01a1f50
#
_cell.length_a   1.000
_cell.length_b   1.000
_cell.length_c   1.000
_cell.angle_alpha   90.00
_cell.angle_beta   90.00
_cell.angle_gamma   90.00
#
_symmetry.space_group_name_H-M   'P 1'
#
loop_
_entity.id
_entity.type
_entity.pdbx_description
1 polymer ?
#
loop_
_entity_poly.entity_id
_entity_poly.type
_entity_poly.pdbx_seq_one_letter_code
_entity_poly.pdbx_strand_id
1 'polypeptide(L)'
;MKLVILIGDAAVGKMTVGQELMKQTGLRLFHNHMMIEPVIEIFGSFNGYVTQQLREVIFHEFVKTDNEGMIFTFMWAFDMPSDWEYINHVTDIFRQQGAEIYYVELIASQEVRLQRNETENRLAHKASKRDLEASRQRLLRDDANYRCVSLPGEIPFGNYLRIDNSEISAETAATMIRDYFSL
;
A
#
# COMPACT_ATOMS: atom_id res chain seq x y z
N MET A 1 -10.51 -15.77 -5.50
CA MET A 1 -9.36 -14.99 -4.95
C MET A 1 -9.71 -13.51 -4.96
N LYS A 2 -9.20 -12.72 -4.01
CA LYS A 2 -9.42 -11.27 -3.93
C LYS A 2 -8.08 -10.54 -3.89
N LEU A 3 -7.98 -9.35 -4.52
CA LEU A 3 -6.85 -8.44 -4.37
C LEU A 3 -7.36 -7.10 -3.84
N VAL A 4 -6.96 -6.72 -2.64
CA VAL A 4 -7.23 -5.41 -2.05
C VAL A 4 -5.97 -4.56 -2.16
N ILE A 5 -6.03 -3.45 -2.90
CA ILE A 5 -4.92 -2.52 -3.07
C ILE A 5 -5.14 -1.31 -2.17
N LEU A 6 -4.34 -1.20 -1.11
CA LEU A 6 -4.34 -0.04 -0.22
C LEU A 6 -3.39 1.02 -0.78
N ILE A 7 -3.92 2.15 -1.20
CA ILE A 7 -3.19 3.26 -1.79
C ILE A 7 -3.22 4.51 -0.92
N GLY A 8 -2.38 5.48 -1.23
CA GLY A 8 -2.26 6.76 -0.55
C GLY A 8 -0.82 7.13 -0.22
N ASP A 9 -0.64 8.29 0.37
CA ASP A 9 0.66 8.90 0.68
C ASP A 9 1.56 8.10 1.63
N ALA A 10 2.83 8.51 1.70
CA ALA A 10 3.75 8.04 2.73
C ALA A 10 3.18 8.27 4.14
N ALA A 11 3.34 7.29 5.03
CA ALA A 11 2.90 7.31 6.42
C ALA A 11 1.38 7.48 6.67
N VAL A 12 0.51 7.39 5.64
CA VAL A 12 -0.94 7.48 5.78
C VAL A 12 -1.56 6.33 6.60
N GLY A 13 -0.83 5.21 6.79
CA GLY A 13 -1.29 4.09 7.61
C GLY A 13 -1.57 2.80 6.84
N LYS A 14 -1.28 2.72 5.54
CA LYS A 14 -1.55 1.54 4.69
C LYS A 14 -1.13 0.20 5.30
N MET A 15 0.10 0.12 5.85
CA MET A 15 0.59 -1.11 6.46
C MET A 15 -0.22 -1.50 7.70
N THR A 16 -0.46 -0.55 8.62
CA THR A 16 -1.19 -0.81 9.86
C THR A 16 -2.64 -1.18 9.59
N VAL A 17 -3.32 -0.46 8.68
CA VAL A 17 -4.68 -0.84 8.23
C VAL A 17 -4.66 -2.21 7.56
N GLY A 18 -3.66 -2.51 6.73
CA GLY A 18 -3.51 -3.83 6.12
C GLY A 18 -3.28 -4.95 7.14
N GLN A 19 -2.53 -4.69 8.23
CA GLN A 19 -2.34 -5.64 9.33
C GLN A 19 -3.67 -5.92 10.05
N GLU A 20 -4.47 -4.88 10.33
CA GLU A 20 -5.80 -5.05 10.96
C GLU A 20 -6.80 -5.74 10.01
N LEU A 21 -6.78 -5.40 8.72
CA LEU A 21 -7.64 -6.07 7.74
C LEU A 21 -7.28 -7.57 7.60
N MET A 22 -6.00 -7.91 7.60
CA MET A 22 -5.53 -9.29 7.61
C MET A 22 -6.05 -10.08 8.82
N LYS A 23 -6.15 -9.44 10.01
CA LYS A 23 -6.70 -10.09 11.22
C LYS A 23 -8.21 -10.35 11.12
N GLN A 24 -8.92 -9.52 10.37
CA GLN A 24 -10.37 -9.55 10.23
C GLN A 24 -10.87 -10.37 9.03
N THR A 25 -9.95 -10.80 8.17
CA THR A 25 -10.22 -11.54 6.93
C THR A 25 -9.24 -12.68 6.73
N GLY A 26 -9.46 -13.56 5.76
CA GLY A 26 -8.50 -14.61 5.34
C GLY A 26 -7.39 -14.09 4.41
N LEU A 27 -7.35 -12.78 4.12
CA LEU A 27 -6.39 -12.19 3.18
C LEU A 27 -4.97 -12.11 3.75
N ARG A 28 -3.96 -12.18 2.89
CA ARG A 28 -2.55 -12.08 3.26
C ARG A 28 -1.99 -10.69 2.96
N LEU A 29 -1.36 -10.05 3.94
CA LEU A 29 -0.74 -8.74 3.74
C LEU A 29 0.62 -8.86 3.03
N PHE A 30 0.74 -8.17 1.89
CA PHE A 30 1.99 -7.90 1.20
C PHE A 30 2.23 -6.40 1.14
N HIS A 31 2.85 -5.83 2.18
CA HIS A 31 3.13 -4.40 2.19
C HIS A 31 4.45 -4.08 1.47
N ASN A 32 4.50 -2.92 0.87
CA ASN A 32 5.55 -2.46 -0.04
C ASN A 32 6.99 -2.65 0.50
N HIS A 33 7.21 -2.43 1.80
CA HIS A 33 8.52 -2.55 2.42
C HIS A 33 8.99 -4.00 2.66
N MET A 34 8.14 -5.01 2.48
CA MET A 34 8.58 -6.41 2.60
C MET A 34 9.67 -6.78 1.58
N MET A 35 9.68 -6.10 0.40
CA MET A 35 10.74 -6.29 -0.59
C MET A 35 11.75 -5.14 -0.61
N ILE A 36 11.41 -3.97 -0.13
CA ILE A 36 12.32 -2.82 -0.08
C ILE A 36 13.42 -3.03 0.97
N GLU A 37 13.07 -3.46 2.18
CA GLU A 37 14.03 -3.57 3.28
C GLU A 37 15.14 -4.60 2.99
N PRO A 38 14.85 -5.83 2.55
CA PRO A 38 15.91 -6.79 2.18
C PRO A 38 16.81 -6.27 1.03
N VAL A 39 16.22 -5.59 0.05
CA VAL A 39 17.01 -5.01 -1.05
C VAL A 39 17.97 -3.94 -0.54
N ILE A 40 17.51 -3.05 0.35
CA ILE A 40 18.37 -2.04 0.95
C ILE A 40 19.48 -2.70 1.79
N GLU A 41 19.15 -3.73 2.57
CA GLU A 41 20.11 -4.45 3.41
C GLU A 41 21.22 -5.10 2.58
N ILE A 42 20.86 -5.77 1.47
CA ILE A 42 21.81 -6.49 0.61
C ILE A 42 22.64 -5.52 -0.24
N PHE A 43 22.02 -4.48 -0.83
CA PHE A 43 22.67 -3.59 -1.78
C PHE A 43 23.23 -2.30 -1.16
N GLY A 44 22.95 -2.03 0.13
CA GLY A 44 23.31 -0.78 0.81
C GLY A 44 22.47 0.43 0.38
N SER A 45 21.57 0.29 -0.60
CA SER A 45 20.71 1.35 -1.12
C SER A 45 19.45 0.79 -1.77
N PHE A 46 18.44 1.63 -1.97
CA PHE A 46 17.23 1.26 -2.69
C PHE A 46 17.53 0.95 -4.16
N ASN A 47 17.09 -0.22 -4.62
CA ASN A 47 17.15 -0.63 -6.02
C ASN A 47 15.73 -0.96 -6.49
N GLY A 48 15.13 -0.02 -7.24
CA GLY A 48 13.76 -0.13 -7.72
C GLY A 48 13.54 -1.31 -8.67
N TYR A 49 14.51 -1.57 -9.56
CA TYR A 49 14.42 -2.70 -10.49
C TYR A 49 14.37 -4.05 -9.76
N VAL A 50 15.31 -4.30 -8.85
CA VAL A 50 15.34 -5.55 -8.08
C VAL A 50 14.10 -5.70 -7.21
N THR A 51 13.67 -4.61 -6.56
CA THR A 51 12.44 -4.61 -5.75
C THR A 51 11.22 -5.00 -6.59
N GLN A 52 11.11 -4.49 -7.82
CA GLN A 52 10.02 -4.83 -8.72
C GLN A 52 10.07 -6.29 -9.15
N GLN A 53 11.24 -6.81 -9.54
CA GLN A 53 11.40 -8.22 -9.93
C GLN A 53 10.98 -9.17 -8.79
N LEU A 54 11.34 -8.87 -7.55
CA LEU A 54 10.92 -9.67 -6.39
C LEU A 54 9.41 -9.67 -6.18
N ARG A 55 8.76 -8.52 -6.38
CA ARG A 55 7.29 -8.43 -6.32
C ARG A 55 6.61 -9.22 -7.43
N GLU A 56 7.14 -9.14 -8.65
CA GLU A 56 6.62 -9.91 -9.81
C GLU A 56 6.60 -11.40 -9.50
N VAL A 57 7.71 -11.94 -8.99
CA VAL A 57 7.78 -13.35 -8.59
C VAL A 57 6.69 -13.68 -7.57
N ILE A 58 6.52 -12.84 -6.54
CA ILE A 58 5.51 -13.06 -5.49
C ILE A 58 4.09 -13.01 -6.08
N PHE A 59 3.75 -12.05 -6.92
CA PHE A 59 2.42 -11.96 -7.52
C PHE A 59 2.11 -13.18 -8.37
N HIS A 60 3.02 -13.56 -9.27
CA HIS A 60 2.84 -14.70 -10.16
C HIS A 60 2.76 -16.04 -9.43
N GLU A 61 3.48 -16.21 -8.33
CA GLU A 61 3.39 -17.44 -7.54
C GLU A 61 2.19 -17.43 -6.59
N PHE A 62 1.84 -16.27 -6.03
CA PHE A 62 0.71 -16.14 -5.12
C PHE A 62 -0.62 -16.49 -5.78
N VAL A 63 -0.84 -16.06 -7.02
CA VAL A 63 -2.10 -16.33 -7.74
C VAL A 63 -2.31 -17.81 -8.08
N LYS A 64 -1.29 -18.65 -7.92
CA LYS A 64 -1.36 -20.10 -8.11
C LYS A 64 -1.71 -20.85 -6.83
N THR A 65 -1.81 -20.15 -5.70
CA THR A 65 -2.11 -20.75 -4.39
C THR A 65 -3.62 -20.78 -4.10
N ASP A 66 -4.01 -21.56 -3.10
CA ASP A 66 -5.38 -21.61 -2.58
C ASP A 66 -5.69 -20.51 -1.54
N ASN A 67 -4.83 -19.47 -1.42
CA ASN A 67 -5.10 -18.35 -0.54
C ASN A 67 -6.35 -17.58 -0.98
N GLU A 68 -7.13 -17.09 -0.02
CA GLU A 68 -8.35 -16.31 -0.30
C GLU A 68 -8.06 -15.01 -1.06
N GLY A 69 -6.90 -14.40 -0.79
CA GLY A 69 -6.46 -13.20 -1.50
C GLY A 69 -5.32 -12.47 -0.82
N MET A 70 -4.96 -11.35 -1.44
CA MET A 70 -3.84 -10.50 -1.02
C MET A 70 -4.31 -9.07 -0.72
N ILE A 71 -3.72 -8.48 0.32
CA ILE A 71 -3.74 -7.05 0.60
C ILE A 71 -2.39 -6.49 0.15
N PHE A 72 -2.37 -5.74 -0.93
CA PHE A 72 -1.16 -5.09 -1.43
C PHE A 72 -1.15 -3.61 -1.07
N THR A 73 -0.01 -3.06 -0.61
CA THR A 73 0.09 -1.63 -0.33
C THR A 73 0.98 -0.92 -1.35
N PHE A 74 0.50 0.16 -1.90
CA PHE A 74 1.24 0.95 -2.88
C PHE A 74 1.11 2.46 -2.61
N MET A 75 2.17 3.23 -2.91
CA MET A 75 2.12 4.68 -2.95
C MET A 75 1.92 5.07 -4.40
N TRP A 76 0.69 5.35 -4.78
CA TRP A 76 0.31 5.65 -6.15
C TRP A 76 0.36 7.15 -6.40
N ALA A 77 1.31 7.60 -7.19
CA ALA A 77 1.37 8.96 -7.68
C ALA A 77 0.49 9.10 -8.92
N PHE A 78 -0.65 9.77 -8.79
CA PHE A 78 -1.64 9.88 -9.86
C PHE A 78 -1.20 10.75 -11.03
N ASP A 79 -0.17 11.58 -10.84
CA ASP A 79 0.51 12.39 -11.84
C ASP A 79 1.65 11.65 -12.56
N MET A 80 1.90 10.37 -12.23
CA MET A 80 2.93 9.54 -12.84
C MET A 80 2.32 8.41 -13.68
N PRO A 81 2.41 8.47 -15.02
CA PRO A 81 1.87 7.40 -15.90
C PRO A 81 2.40 6.00 -15.57
N SER A 82 3.68 5.92 -15.16
CA SER A 82 4.30 4.65 -14.77
C SER A 82 3.60 3.95 -13.61
N ASP A 83 3.02 4.70 -12.67
CA ASP A 83 2.31 4.13 -11.54
C ASP A 83 0.95 3.55 -11.97
N TRP A 84 0.27 4.20 -12.92
CA TRP A 84 -0.93 3.68 -13.55
C TRP A 84 -0.65 2.38 -14.32
N GLU A 85 0.42 2.37 -15.12
CA GLU A 85 0.86 1.18 -15.85
C GLU A 85 1.18 0.03 -14.88
N TYR A 86 1.89 0.32 -13.79
CA TYR A 86 2.23 -0.67 -12.78
C TYR A 86 1.00 -1.25 -12.09
N ILE A 87 0.05 -0.42 -11.65
CA ILE A 87 -1.18 -0.91 -11.02
C ILE A 87 -2.02 -1.73 -11.98
N ASN A 88 -2.16 -1.31 -13.24
CA ASN A 88 -2.85 -2.09 -14.26
C ASN A 88 -2.17 -3.45 -14.47
N HIS A 89 -0.85 -3.48 -14.58
CA HIS A 89 -0.08 -4.71 -14.72
C HIS A 89 -0.31 -5.66 -13.53
N VAL A 90 -0.18 -5.18 -12.29
CA VAL A 90 -0.44 -6.00 -11.10
C VAL A 90 -1.86 -6.54 -11.08
N THR A 91 -2.85 -5.69 -11.37
CA THR A 91 -4.25 -6.13 -11.37
C THR A 91 -4.54 -7.14 -12.48
N ASP A 92 -3.89 -7.03 -13.62
CA ASP A 92 -4.06 -7.97 -14.73
C ASP A 92 -3.52 -9.37 -14.40
N ILE A 93 -2.41 -9.47 -13.64
CA ILE A 93 -1.92 -10.76 -13.13
C ILE A 93 -3.02 -11.48 -12.32
N PHE A 94 -3.69 -10.75 -11.42
CA PHE A 94 -4.75 -11.32 -10.58
C PHE A 94 -6.06 -11.57 -11.37
N ARG A 95 -6.46 -10.64 -12.25
CA ARG A 95 -7.67 -10.80 -13.08
C ARG A 95 -7.60 -12.02 -14.00
N GLN A 96 -6.43 -12.33 -14.54
CA GLN A 96 -6.22 -13.51 -15.39
C GLN A 96 -6.49 -14.82 -14.64
N GLN A 97 -6.45 -14.81 -13.31
CA GLN A 97 -6.81 -15.92 -12.45
C GLN A 97 -8.22 -15.78 -11.83
N GLY A 98 -9.05 -14.91 -12.38
CA GLY A 98 -10.42 -14.71 -11.94
C GLY A 98 -10.57 -13.97 -10.59
N ALA A 99 -9.53 -13.24 -10.15
CA ALA A 99 -9.60 -12.50 -8.90
C ALA A 99 -10.47 -11.23 -9.02
N GLU A 100 -11.20 -10.92 -7.95
CA GLU A 100 -11.88 -9.66 -7.77
C GLU A 100 -10.88 -8.61 -7.22
N ILE A 101 -10.90 -7.40 -7.80
CA ILE A 101 -9.97 -6.32 -7.45
C ILE A 101 -10.72 -5.22 -6.71
N TYR A 102 -10.17 -4.78 -5.58
CA TYR A 102 -10.70 -3.72 -4.73
C TYR A 102 -9.64 -2.66 -4.50
N TYR A 103 -10.01 -1.40 -4.63
CA TYR A 103 -9.11 -0.25 -4.44
C TYR A 103 -9.55 0.53 -3.21
N VAL A 104 -8.64 0.76 -2.30
CA VAL A 104 -8.88 1.53 -1.08
C VAL A 104 -7.87 2.66 -0.99
N GLU A 105 -8.34 3.88 -1.10
CA GLU A 105 -7.54 5.07 -0.92
C GLU A 105 -7.66 5.56 0.52
N LEU A 106 -6.53 5.57 1.23
CA LEU A 106 -6.42 6.19 2.55
C LEU A 106 -5.85 7.59 2.39
N ILE A 107 -6.50 8.55 3.00
CA ILE A 107 -6.02 9.94 3.04
C ILE A 107 -5.88 10.40 4.48
N ALA A 108 -4.89 11.26 4.74
CA ALA A 108 -4.69 11.96 6.00
C ALA A 108 -3.91 13.25 5.76
N SER A 109 -4.07 14.23 6.63
CA SER A 109 -3.28 15.46 6.57
C SER A 109 -1.79 15.19 6.68
N GLN A 110 -0.96 16.08 6.13
CA GLN A 110 0.49 15.96 6.24
C GLN A 110 0.95 15.94 7.71
N GLU A 111 0.31 16.74 8.58
CA GLU A 111 0.61 16.78 10.01
C GLU A 111 0.41 15.41 10.66
N VAL A 112 -0.73 14.76 10.45
CA VAL A 112 -1.02 13.41 10.95
C VAL A 112 -0.02 12.39 10.40
N ARG A 113 0.34 12.49 9.13
CA ARG A 113 1.31 11.59 8.50
C ARG A 113 2.73 11.78 9.05
N LEU A 114 3.13 13.00 9.39
CA LEU A 114 4.40 13.29 10.05
C LEU A 114 4.46 12.66 11.44
N GLN A 115 3.39 12.76 12.23
CA GLN A 115 3.29 12.09 13.53
C GLN A 115 3.36 10.56 13.38
N ARG A 116 2.63 9.99 12.42
CA ARG A 116 2.64 8.55 12.13
C ARG A 116 3.97 8.05 11.58
N ASN A 117 4.79 8.93 11.02
CA ASN A 117 6.10 8.57 10.47
C ASN A 117 7.08 8.07 11.55
N GLU A 118 6.84 8.39 12.81
CA GLU A 118 7.68 8.08 13.96
C GLU A 118 7.13 6.95 14.86
N THR A 119 6.02 6.30 14.46
CA THR A 119 5.38 5.26 15.26
C THR A 119 6.23 3.98 15.38
N GLU A 120 6.19 3.34 16.54
CA GLU A 120 6.92 2.10 16.82
C GLU A 120 6.63 1.00 15.80
N ASN A 121 5.35 0.78 15.44
CA ASN A 121 4.96 -0.22 14.45
C ASN A 121 5.65 0.04 13.10
N ARG A 122 5.74 1.30 12.68
CA ARG A 122 6.43 1.66 11.43
C ARG A 122 7.94 1.38 11.52
N LEU A 123 8.58 1.77 12.60
CA LEU A 123 10.03 1.61 12.80
C LEU A 123 10.43 0.15 12.99
N ALA A 124 9.56 -0.67 13.59
CA ALA A 124 9.78 -2.11 13.72
C ALA A 124 9.81 -2.83 12.35
N HIS A 125 8.90 -2.43 11.43
CA HIS A 125 8.74 -3.09 10.13
C HIS A 125 9.50 -2.43 8.98
N LYS A 126 10.12 -1.25 9.19
CA LYS A 126 10.81 -0.46 8.15
C LYS A 126 12.11 0.08 8.70
N ALA A 127 13.15 -0.75 8.72
CA ALA A 127 14.47 -0.39 9.22
C ALA A 127 15.04 0.86 8.53
N SER A 128 14.79 1.02 7.22
CA SER A 128 15.16 2.20 6.41
C SER A 128 14.50 3.52 6.86
N LYS A 129 13.55 3.47 7.81
CA LYS A 129 12.84 4.64 8.35
C LYS A 129 13.25 5.01 9.77
N ARG A 130 14.23 4.31 10.37
CA ARG A 130 14.72 4.55 11.74
C ARG A 130 15.53 5.83 11.88
N ASP A 131 16.16 6.31 10.82
CA ASP A 131 16.65 7.69 10.75
C ASP A 131 15.44 8.60 10.55
N LEU A 132 14.94 9.16 11.66
CA LEU A 132 13.71 9.94 11.70
C LEU A 132 13.81 11.22 10.87
N GLU A 133 14.98 11.90 10.92
CA GLU A 133 15.18 13.13 10.16
C GLU A 133 15.20 12.84 8.65
N ALA A 134 15.98 11.86 8.21
CA ALA A 134 15.99 11.45 6.80
C ALA A 134 14.62 10.96 6.32
N SER A 135 13.87 10.23 7.19
CA SER A 135 12.52 9.76 6.90
C SER A 135 11.53 10.92 6.76
N ARG A 136 11.63 11.93 7.64
CA ARG A 136 10.83 13.16 7.60
C ARG A 136 11.09 13.96 6.33
N GLN A 137 12.36 14.22 6.02
CA GLN A 137 12.76 14.95 4.81
C GLN A 137 12.31 14.25 3.54
N ARG A 138 12.36 12.92 3.53
CA ARG A 138 11.86 12.14 2.40
C ARG A 138 10.35 12.30 2.23
N LEU A 139 9.56 12.21 3.32
CA LEU A 139 8.11 12.41 3.26
C LEU A 139 7.76 13.78 2.69
N LEU A 140 8.38 14.84 3.19
CA LEU A 140 8.13 16.21 2.72
C LEU A 140 8.52 16.40 1.24
N ARG A 141 9.63 15.80 0.82
CA ARG A 141 10.06 15.84 -0.58
C ARG A 141 9.12 15.04 -1.49
N ASP A 142 8.66 13.87 -1.05
CA ASP A 142 7.72 13.05 -1.82
C ASP A 142 6.39 13.81 -2.00
N ASP A 143 5.88 14.47 -0.95
CA ASP A 143 4.68 15.32 -1.01
C ASP A 143 4.83 16.53 -1.96
N ALA A 144 6.03 17.09 -2.05
CA ALA A 144 6.29 18.21 -2.95
C ALA A 144 6.42 17.81 -4.43
N ASN A 145 6.75 16.55 -4.71
CA ASN A 145 7.05 16.09 -6.06
C ASN A 145 5.96 15.20 -6.66
N TYR A 146 5.10 14.58 -5.84
CA TYR A 146 4.12 13.59 -6.28
C TYR A 146 2.75 13.86 -5.69
N ARG A 147 1.72 13.68 -6.50
CA ARG A 147 0.33 13.75 -6.05
C ARG A 147 -0.20 12.34 -5.79
N CYS A 148 -0.21 11.94 -4.51
CA CYS A 148 -0.71 10.64 -4.08
C CYS A 148 -2.15 10.65 -3.53
N VAL A 149 -2.88 11.77 -3.72
CA VAL A 149 -4.31 11.90 -3.45
C VAL A 149 -5.04 12.09 -4.76
N SER A 150 -6.04 11.25 -5.03
CA SER A 150 -6.81 11.31 -6.28
C SER A 150 -7.68 12.56 -6.35
N LEU A 151 -7.88 13.06 -7.56
CA LEU A 151 -8.90 14.09 -7.84
C LEU A 151 -10.31 13.46 -7.87
N PRO A 152 -11.37 14.24 -7.67
CA PRO A 152 -12.73 13.72 -7.79
C PRO A 152 -12.98 13.05 -9.14
N GLY A 153 -13.39 11.78 -9.13
CA GLY A 153 -13.67 11.01 -10.34
C GLY A 153 -12.44 10.50 -11.12
N GLU A 154 -11.23 10.70 -10.60
CA GLU A 154 -9.99 10.27 -11.28
C GLU A 154 -9.81 8.75 -11.28
N ILE A 155 -10.28 8.06 -10.24
CA ILE A 155 -10.22 6.59 -10.19
C ILE A 155 -11.47 6.01 -10.87
N PRO A 156 -11.33 5.34 -12.03
CA PRO A 156 -12.47 4.90 -12.83
C PRO A 156 -13.01 3.51 -12.46
N PHE A 157 -12.57 2.96 -11.32
CA PHE A 157 -12.87 1.58 -10.94
C PHE A 157 -14.13 1.50 -10.07
N GLY A 158 -15.03 0.52 -10.35
CA GLY A 158 -16.29 0.36 -9.61
C GLY A 158 -16.10 -0.09 -8.15
N ASN A 159 -15.09 -0.89 -7.86
CA ASN A 159 -14.77 -1.36 -6.50
C ASN A 159 -13.75 -0.42 -5.84
N TYR A 160 -14.12 0.82 -5.62
CA TYR A 160 -13.28 1.84 -5.03
C TYR A 160 -13.91 2.44 -3.77
N LEU A 161 -13.10 2.58 -2.73
CA LEU A 161 -13.47 3.20 -1.46
C LEU A 161 -12.38 4.19 -1.06
N ARG A 162 -12.76 5.43 -0.72
CA ARG A 162 -11.87 6.44 -0.16
C ARG A 162 -12.21 6.68 1.31
N ILE A 163 -11.20 6.65 2.17
CA ILE A 163 -11.35 6.84 3.61
C ILE A 163 -10.38 7.93 4.07
N ASP A 164 -10.91 9.00 4.66
CA ASP A 164 -10.10 9.87 5.49
C ASP A 164 -9.91 9.18 6.85
N ASN A 165 -8.68 8.72 7.09
CA ASN A 165 -8.35 8.00 8.32
C ASN A 165 -7.59 8.87 9.32
N SER A 166 -7.64 10.20 9.20
CA SER A 166 -6.95 11.13 10.10
C SER A 166 -7.32 10.89 11.56
N GLU A 167 -8.62 10.76 11.84
CA GLU A 167 -9.19 10.70 13.20
C GLU A 167 -9.67 9.30 13.62
N ILE A 168 -9.52 8.28 12.76
CA ILE A 168 -9.99 6.93 13.07
C ILE A 168 -8.81 5.96 13.26
N SER A 169 -9.04 4.92 14.05
CA SER A 169 -8.05 3.86 14.25
C SER A 169 -7.86 3.01 12.99
N ALA A 170 -6.71 2.34 12.90
CA ALA A 170 -6.45 1.38 11.82
C ALA A 170 -7.45 0.21 11.84
N GLU A 171 -7.87 -0.23 13.03
CA GLU A 171 -8.89 -1.25 13.21
C GLU A 171 -10.25 -0.80 12.66
N THR A 172 -10.66 0.44 12.98
CA THR A 172 -11.90 1.02 12.44
C THR A 172 -11.84 1.11 10.92
N ALA A 173 -10.74 1.63 10.35
CA ALA A 173 -10.57 1.70 8.91
C ALA A 173 -10.63 0.31 8.24
N ALA A 174 -10.01 -0.71 8.85
CA ALA A 174 -10.06 -2.08 8.37
C ALA A 174 -11.48 -2.66 8.41
N THR A 175 -12.23 -2.40 9.48
CA THR A 175 -13.64 -2.80 9.60
C THR A 175 -14.50 -2.15 8.51
N MET A 176 -14.32 -0.86 8.26
CA MET A 176 -15.03 -0.15 7.17
C MET A 176 -14.75 -0.79 5.81
N ILE A 177 -13.49 -1.15 5.52
CA ILE A 177 -13.10 -1.80 4.26
C ILE A 177 -13.76 -3.17 4.14
N ARG A 178 -13.64 -4.01 5.18
CA ARG A 178 -14.23 -5.35 5.22
C ARG A 178 -15.74 -5.29 4.97
N ASP A 179 -16.44 -4.43 5.70
CA ASP A 179 -17.90 -4.37 5.65
C ASP A 179 -18.40 -3.78 4.32
N TYR A 180 -17.70 -2.77 3.79
CA TYR A 180 -18.06 -2.13 2.51
C TYR A 180 -17.96 -3.11 1.33
N PHE A 181 -16.92 -3.93 1.30
CA PHE A 181 -16.69 -4.89 0.21
C PHE A 181 -17.14 -6.31 0.53
N SER A 182 -17.64 -6.57 1.73
CA SER A 182 -18.04 -7.92 2.19
C SER A 182 -16.89 -8.95 2.04
N LEU A 183 -15.72 -8.56 2.55
CA LEU A 183 -14.50 -9.36 2.47
C LEU A 183 -14.50 -10.53 3.44
#